data_0a8d9b91b5f0cd4290837e813040e606
#
_entry.id   0a8d9b91b5f0cd4290837e813040e606
#
_cell.length_a   1.000
_cell.length_b   1.000
_cell.length_c   1.000
_cell.angle_alpha   90.00
_cell.angle_beta   90.00
_cell.angle_gamma   90.00
#
_symmetry.space_group_name_H-M   'P 1'
#
loop_
_entity.id
_entity.type
_entity.pdbx_description
1 polymer ?
#
loop_
_entity_poly.entity_id
_entity_poly.type
_entity_poly.pdbx_seq_one_letter_code
_entity_poly.pdbx_strand_id
1 'polypeptide(L)'
;LPAAPEVRLFAAASREEEARCTAAAIRRLMRQGVRCGKMAVVCRNIPDYRAAIRYEFRMADIPLYCDEPTTPEFSAPATAVRALLALARGADLTENLTTLAKTGLCALTEEEVCALENYAYTWSPNAAAWRAAFRNDPKGFGDRELTEEDARNLSDAEKARALLVNAADALRSKVRNANAEAISRALYFCLRELGAEEQQAAQVEAIRAARGIPAAEEAAREWNVVMELLDEMARLLGEQTVTVAEYEDLFGLLLRSSDLGHIPQTLDAVVLASAGKMR
;
A
#
# COMPACT_ATOMS: atom_id res chain seq x y z
N LEU A 1 17.24 -14.30 -48.36
CA LEU A 1 16.08 -13.52 -47.89
C LEU A 1 15.67 -14.10 -46.55
N PRO A 2 15.48 -13.28 -45.49
CA PRO A 2 14.95 -13.81 -44.24
C PRO A 2 13.58 -14.45 -44.52
N ALA A 3 13.30 -15.60 -43.87
CA ALA A 3 12.00 -16.27 -43.99
C ALA A 3 10.90 -15.29 -43.57
N ALA A 4 9.78 -15.30 -44.27
CA ALA A 4 8.66 -14.45 -43.92
C ALA A 4 8.21 -14.76 -42.47
N PRO A 5 7.88 -13.72 -41.66
CA PRO A 5 7.45 -13.93 -40.29
C PRO A 5 6.19 -14.80 -40.26
N GLU A 6 6.19 -15.85 -39.45
CA GLU A 6 5.03 -16.69 -39.24
C GLU A 6 4.04 -15.93 -38.31
N VAL A 7 2.85 -15.64 -38.83
CA VAL A 7 1.76 -15.03 -38.08
C VAL A 7 0.69 -16.06 -37.78
N ARG A 8 0.33 -16.21 -36.53
CA ARG A 8 -0.78 -17.05 -36.05
C ARG A 8 -1.82 -16.19 -35.37
N LEU A 9 -3.07 -16.34 -35.74
CA LEU A 9 -4.20 -15.66 -35.16
C LEU A 9 -5.04 -16.66 -34.37
N PHE A 10 -5.43 -16.31 -33.17
CA PHE A 10 -6.43 -17.06 -32.39
C PHE A 10 -7.40 -16.08 -31.72
N ALA A 11 -8.61 -16.54 -31.42
CA ALA A 11 -9.60 -15.79 -30.68
C ALA A 11 -9.86 -16.49 -29.34
N ALA A 12 -9.95 -15.71 -28.28
CA ALA A 12 -10.30 -16.13 -26.93
C ALA A 12 -11.64 -15.50 -26.51
N ALA A 13 -12.37 -16.16 -25.62
CA ALA A 13 -13.66 -15.67 -25.13
C ALA A 13 -13.52 -14.57 -24.05
N SER A 14 -12.36 -14.52 -23.37
CA SER A 14 -12.08 -13.54 -22.33
C SER A 14 -10.59 -13.19 -22.29
N ARG A 15 -10.24 -12.10 -21.55
CA ARG A 15 -8.85 -11.68 -21.33
C ARG A 15 -8.05 -12.71 -20.53
N GLU A 16 -8.69 -13.42 -19.60
CA GLU A 16 -8.09 -14.48 -18.80
C GLU A 16 -7.74 -15.69 -19.70
N GLU A 17 -8.63 -16.04 -20.61
CA GLU A 17 -8.37 -17.12 -21.58
C GLU A 17 -7.26 -16.72 -22.56
N GLU A 18 -7.23 -15.46 -23.00
CA GLU A 18 -6.16 -14.91 -23.84
C GLU A 18 -4.81 -15.00 -23.12
N ALA A 19 -4.74 -14.60 -21.83
CA ALA A 19 -3.54 -14.71 -21.00
C ALA A 19 -3.10 -16.17 -20.83
N ARG A 20 -4.04 -17.10 -20.61
CA ARG A 20 -3.77 -18.54 -20.50
C ARG A 20 -3.23 -19.13 -21.81
N CYS A 21 -3.83 -18.78 -22.92
CA CYS A 21 -3.35 -19.21 -24.24
C CYS A 21 -1.95 -18.65 -24.54
N THR A 22 -1.69 -17.41 -24.15
CA THR A 22 -0.38 -16.76 -24.25
C THR A 22 0.67 -17.50 -23.42
N ALA A 23 0.37 -17.80 -22.15
CA ALA A 23 1.25 -18.58 -21.28
C ALA A 23 1.55 -19.97 -21.86
N ALA A 24 0.54 -20.66 -22.38
CA ALA A 24 0.70 -21.97 -23.03
C ALA A 24 1.58 -21.89 -24.28
N ALA A 25 1.45 -20.86 -25.09
CA ALA A 25 2.28 -20.63 -26.27
C ALA A 25 3.76 -20.38 -25.88
N ILE A 26 4.00 -19.53 -24.88
CA ILE A 26 5.34 -19.25 -24.37
C ILE A 26 5.97 -20.51 -23.77
N ARG A 27 5.23 -21.28 -22.95
CA ARG A 27 5.71 -22.54 -22.39
C ARG A 27 6.13 -23.55 -23.47
N ARG A 28 5.41 -23.59 -24.59
CA ARG A 28 5.79 -24.43 -25.74
C ARG A 28 7.11 -23.97 -26.35
N LEU A 29 7.31 -22.66 -26.54
CA LEU A 29 8.56 -22.12 -27.07
C LEU A 29 9.73 -22.35 -26.09
N MET A 30 9.54 -22.22 -24.79
CA MET A 30 10.55 -22.55 -23.79
C MET A 30 10.98 -24.03 -23.88
N ARG A 31 10.03 -24.95 -24.06
CA ARG A 31 10.34 -26.39 -24.28
C ARG A 31 11.13 -26.65 -25.58
N GLN A 32 11.06 -25.74 -26.54
CA GLN A 32 11.87 -25.78 -27.77
C GLN A 32 13.23 -25.12 -27.59
N GLY A 33 13.57 -24.64 -26.37
CA GLY A 33 14.84 -24.03 -26.06
C GLY A 33 14.92 -22.52 -26.33
N VAL A 34 13.79 -21.86 -26.61
CA VAL A 34 13.75 -20.39 -26.75
C VAL A 34 13.88 -19.75 -25.37
N ARG A 35 14.84 -18.84 -25.19
CA ARG A 35 15.04 -18.09 -23.95
C ARG A 35 13.91 -17.10 -23.71
N CYS A 36 13.50 -16.88 -22.45
CA CYS A 36 12.44 -15.95 -22.07
C CYS A 36 12.72 -14.52 -22.53
N GLY A 37 13.98 -14.04 -22.40
CA GLY A 37 14.39 -12.70 -22.86
C GLY A 37 14.37 -12.48 -24.38
N LYS A 38 14.05 -13.53 -25.16
CA LYS A 38 13.80 -13.44 -26.60
C LYS A 38 12.31 -13.34 -26.94
N MET A 39 11.44 -13.34 -25.93
CA MET A 39 9.98 -13.32 -26.08
C MET A 39 9.41 -12.06 -25.42
N ALA A 40 8.44 -11.46 -26.08
CA ALA A 40 7.71 -10.32 -25.53
C ALA A 40 6.19 -10.53 -25.71
N VAL A 41 5.44 -10.10 -24.73
CA VAL A 41 3.99 -9.95 -24.81
C VAL A 41 3.68 -8.46 -24.92
N VAL A 42 2.94 -8.10 -25.96
CA VAL A 42 2.62 -6.70 -26.25
C VAL A 42 1.11 -6.54 -26.19
N CYS A 43 0.64 -5.60 -25.38
CA CYS A 43 -0.77 -5.24 -25.30
C CYS A 43 -0.95 -3.73 -25.48
N ARG A 44 -2.17 -3.31 -25.84
CA ARG A 44 -2.47 -1.88 -25.96
C ARG A 44 -2.51 -1.19 -24.60
N ASN A 45 -3.12 -1.85 -23.60
CA ASN A 45 -3.31 -1.33 -22.25
C ASN A 45 -2.88 -2.39 -21.23
N ILE A 46 -1.73 -2.20 -20.60
CA ILE A 46 -1.18 -3.14 -19.63
C ILE A 46 -2.09 -3.33 -18.41
N PRO A 47 -2.67 -2.29 -17.78
CA PRO A 47 -3.56 -2.45 -16.64
C PRO A 47 -4.67 -3.49 -16.83
N ASP A 48 -5.24 -3.57 -18.03
CA ASP A 48 -6.33 -4.49 -18.36
C ASP A 48 -5.92 -5.97 -18.34
N TYR A 49 -4.65 -6.27 -18.59
CA TYR A 49 -4.11 -7.63 -18.73
C TYR A 49 -3.18 -8.04 -17.60
N ARG A 50 -2.65 -7.07 -16.84
CA ARG A 50 -1.60 -7.31 -15.82
C ARG A 50 -1.96 -8.41 -14.84
N ALA A 51 -3.15 -8.38 -14.26
CA ALA A 51 -3.58 -9.34 -13.27
C ALA A 51 -3.64 -10.77 -13.86
N ALA A 52 -4.29 -10.92 -15.02
CA ALA A 52 -4.45 -12.19 -15.69
C ALA A 52 -3.09 -12.77 -16.15
N ILE A 53 -2.24 -11.95 -16.77
CA ILE A 53 -0.92 -12.39 -17.24
C ILE A 53 -0.01 -12.75 -16.06
N ARG A 54 0.05 -11.94 -14.99
CA ARG A 54 0.83 -12.27 -13.79
C ARG A 54 0.39 -13.57 -13.14
N TYR A 55 -0.91 -13.82 -13.08
CA TYR A 55 -1.46 -15.07 -12.54
C TYR A 55 -1.07 -16.28 -13.40
N GLU A 56 -1.40 -16.26 -14.69
CA GLU A 56 -1.16 -17.39 -15.59
C GLU A 56 0.34 -17.68 -15.80
N PHE A 57 1.18 -16.63 -15.83
CA PHE A 57 2.63 -16.81 -15.96
C PHE A 57 3.24 -17.39 -14.69
N ARG A 58 2.78 -16.97 -13.50
CA ARG A 58 3.19 -17.56 -12.24
C ARG A 58 2.79 -19.04 -12.15
N MET A 59 1.56 -19.38 -12.55
CA MET A 59 1.08 -20.76 -12.56
C MET A 59 1.84 -21.65 -13.56
N ALA A 60 2.41 -21.04 -14.59
CA ALA A 60 3.21 -21.73 -15.62
C ALA A 60 4.72 -21.65 -15.38
N ASP A 61 5.21 -21.11 -14.25
CA ASP A 61 6.63 -20.84 -13.96
C ASP A 61 7.34 -20.07 -15.10
N ILE A 62 6.70 -19.05 -15.63
CA ILE A 62 7.25 -18.18 -16.66
C ILE A 62 7.73 -16.89 -15.97
N PRO A 63 9.05 -16.59 -16.01
CA PRO A 63 9.56 -15.33 -15.48
C PRO A 63 9.04 -14.15 -16.31
N LEU A 64 8.46 -13.16 -15.65
CA LEU A 64 7.83 -12.00 -16.27
C LEU A 64 8.49 -10.71 -15.81
N TYR A 65 8.87 -9.87 -16.75
CA TYR A 65 9.20 -8.47 -16.52
C TYR A 65 8.10 -7.58 -17.11
N CYS A 66 7.55 -6.68 -16.32
CA CYS A 66 6.53 -5.73 -16.76
C CYS A 66 7.12 -4.32 -16.76
N ASP A 67 7.25 -3.73 -17.95
CA ASP A 67 7.75 -2.36 -18.15
C ASP A 67 6.63 -1.34 -17.94
N GLU A 68 6.11 -1.29 -16.72
CA GLU A 68 5.09 -0.30 -16.36
C GLU A 68 5.45 0.33 -15.00
N PRO A 69 5.39 1.67 -14.91
CA PRO A 69 5.60 2.35 -13.64
C PRO A 69 4.66 1.80 -12.57
N THR A 70 5.21 1.49 -11.42
CA THR A 70 4.43 1.15 -10.23
C THR A 70 4.50 2.35 -9.31
N THR A 71 3.34 2.93 -8.99
CA THR A 71 3.27 4.07 -8.08
C THR A 71 3.06 3.58 -6.64
N PRO A 72 3.63 4.26 -5.63
CA PRO A 72 3.44 3.92 -4.23
C PRO A 72 2.07 4.37 -3.68
N GLU A 73 1.15 4.84 -4.52
CA GLU A 73 -0.11 5.48 -4.11
C GLU A 73 -0.96 4.65 -3.13
N PHE A 74 -0.94 3.33 -3.28
CA PHE A 74 -1.70 2.40 -2.44
C PHE A 74 -0.83 1.60 -1.47
N SER A 75 0.43 1.99 -1.32
CA SER A 75 1.33 1.35 -0.35
C SER A 75 0.91 1.64 1.11
N ALA A 76 1.33 0.79 2.04
CA ALA A 76 1.05 0.99 3.46
C ALA A 76 1.57 2.35 3.97
N PRO A 77 2.81 2.78 3.68
CA PRO A 77 3.30 4.09 4.11
C PRO A 77 2.54 5.27 3.49
N ALA A 78 2.18 5.21 2.20
CA ALA A 78 1.37 6.26 1.57
C ALA A 78 -0.02 6.35 2.21
N THR A 79 -0.65 5.20 2.47
CA THR A 79 -1.95 5.11 3.14
C THR A 79 -1.88 5.69 4.57
N ALA A 80 -0.82 5.38 5.32
CA ALA A 80 -0.61 5.94 6.67
C ALA A 80 -0.48 7.47 6.65
N VAL A 81 0.34 8.03 5.76
CA VAL A 81 0.51 9.48 5.64
C VAL A 81 -0.81 10.15 5.25
N ARG A 82 -1.56 9.59 4.30
CA ARG A 82 -2.86 10.15 3.88
C ARG A 82 -3.89 10.08 5.01
N ALA A 83 -3.96 8.99 5.76
CA ALA A 83 -4.84 8.88 6.92
C ALA A 83 -4.49 9.92 7.99
N LEU A 84 -3.20 10.14 8.27
CA LEU A 84 -2.73 11.16 9.21
C LEU A 84 -3.07 12.58 8.75
N LEU A 85 -2.92 12.88 7.45
CA LEU A 85 -3.32 14.18 6.88
C LEU A 85 -4.83 14.39 6.98
N ALA A 86 -5.63 13.37 6.66
CA ALA A 86 -7.09 13.40 6.79
C ALA A 86 -7.53 13.65 8.24
N LEU A 87 -6.90 12.98 9.22
CA LEU A 87 -7.14 13.21 10.65
C LEU A 87 -6.75 14.63 11.08
N ALA A 88 -5.63 15.13 10.59
CA ALA A 88 -5.13 16.47 10.90
C ALA A 88 -6.08 17.57 10.41
N ARG A 89 -6.68 17.42 9.22
CA ARG A 89 -7.70 18.36 8.70
C ARG A 89 -9.08 18.19 9.31
N GLY A 90 -9.31 17.14 10.11
CA GLY A 90 -10.57 16.90 10.83
C GLY A 90 -11.57 16.04 10.09
N ALA A 91 -11.12 15.16 9.19
CA ALA A 91 -11.95 14.15 8.56
C ALA A 91 -12.47 13.10 9.58
N ASP A 92 -13.30 12.18 9.12
CA ASP A 92 -13.91 11.14 9.97
C ASP A 92 -12.85 10.37 10.76
N LEU A 93 -13.03 10.32 12.09
CA LEU A 93 -12.08 9.65 12.97
C LEU A 93 -12.13 8.13 12.79
N THR A 94 -13.32 7.55 12.69
CA THR A 94 -13.48 6.09 12.63
C THR A 94 -12.79 5.53 11.40
N GLU A 95 -13.10 6.07 10.22
CA GLU A 95 -12.52 5.61 8.96
C GLU A 95 -11.00 5.76 8.95
N ASN A 96 -10.49 6.92 9.34
CA ASN A 96 -9.06 7.22 9.20
C ASN A 96 -8.21 6.57 10.31
N LEU A 97 -8.73 6.45 11.55
CA LEU A 97 -8.01 5.73 12.62
C LEU A 97 -7.95 4.22 12.35
N THR A 98 -9.04 3.61 11.87
CA THR A 98 -9.05 2.18 11.51
C THR A 98 -8.19 1.92 10.27
N THR A 99 -8.21 2.81 9.28
CA THR A 99 -7.32 2.73 8.11
C THR A 99 -5.86 2.79 8.54
N LEU A 100 -5.48 3.75 9.40
CA LEU A 100 -4.13 3.90 9.91
C LEU A 100 -3.69 2.65 10.69
N ALA A 101 -4.53 2.12 11.57
CA ALA A 101 -4.26 0.89 12.32
C ALA A 101 -3.98 -0.30 11.39
N LYS A 102 -4.79 -0.46 10.35
CA LYS A 102 -4.69 -1.56 9.36
C LYS A 102 -3.49 -1.48 8.42
N THR A 103 -2.77 -0.37 8.38
CA THR A 103 -1.51 -0.31 7.62
C THR A 103 -0.44 -1.24 8.19
N GLY A 104 -0.58 -1.64 9.47
CA GLY A 104 0.43 -2.39 10.20
C GLY A 104 1.67 -1.58 10.54
N LEU A 105 1.66 -0.26 10.34
CA LEU A 105 2.78 0.65 10.63
C LEU A 105 2.68 1.27 12.02
N CYS A 106 1.70 0.90 12.82
CA CYS A 106 1.58 1.32 14.20
C CYS A 106 2.08 0.20 15.13
N ALA A 107 2.64 0.56 16.29
CA ALA A 107 3.08 -0.39 17.30
C ALA A 107 1.87 -1.05 18.00
N LEU A 108 1.07 -1.76 17.21
CA LEU A 108 -0.14 -2.49 17.60
C LEU A 108 -0.04 -3.93 17.10
N THR A 109 -0.57 -4.87 17.88
CA THR A 109 -0.74 -6.26 17.44
C THR A 109 -2.00 -6.42 16.58
N GLU A 110 -2.11 -7.55 15.86
CA GLU A 110 -3.33 -7.84 15.07
C GLU A 110 -4.56 -7.93 15.97
N GLU A 111 -4.44 -8.47 17.18
CA GLU A 111 -5.52 -8.56 18.16
C GLU A 111 -5.98 -7.17 18.60
N GLU A 112 -5.07 -6.23 18.87
CA GLU A 112 -5.38 -4.85 19.23
C GLU A 112 -6.08 -4.11 18.10
N VAL A 113 -5.65 -4.30 16.85
CA VAL A 113 -6.30 -3.73 15.67
C VAL A 113 -7.70 -4.32 15.47
N CYS A 114 -7.86 -5.63 15.58
CA CYS A 114 -9.16 -6.31 15.50
C CYS A 114 -10.10 -5.86 16.62
N ALA A 115 -9.60 -5.73 17.85
CA ALA A 115 -10.39 -5.27 18.99
C ALA A 115 -10.89 -3.83 18.78
N LEU A 116 -10.02 -2.94 18.30
CA LEU A 116 -10.37 -1.56 17.96
C LEU A 116 -11.47 -1.49 16.89
N GLU A 117 -11.30 -2.23 15.80
CA GLU A 117 -12.27 -2.24 14.70
C GLU A 117 -13.62 -2.79 15.12
N ASN A 118 -13.63 -3.91 15.85
CA ASN A 118 -14.86 -4.51 16.39
C ASN A 118 -15.59 -3.55 17.34
N TYR A 119 -14.85 -2.88 18.22
CA TYR A 119 -15.43 -1.88 19.11
C TYR A 119 -16.02 -0.70 18.33
N ALA A 120 -15.29 -0.18 17.36
CA ALA A 120 -15.75 0.92 16.51
C ALA A 120 -16.99 0.54 15.69
N TYR A 121 -17.04 -0.68 15.18
CA TYR A 121 -18.21 -1.22 14.46
C TYR A 121 -19.44 -1.34 15.38
N THR A 122 -19.24 -1.88 16.58
CA THR A 122 -20.30 -2.13 17.54
C THR A 122 -20.91 -0.84 18.08
N TRP A 123 -20.08 0.14 18.42
CA TRP A 123 -20.49 1.34 19.15
C TRP A 123 -20.57 2.59 18.29
N SER A 124 -20.05 2.58 17.06
CA SER A 124 -20.00 3.73 16.14
C SER A 124 -19.64 5.04 16.87
N PRO A 125 -18.48 5.12 17.55
CA PRO A 125 -18.14 6.22 18.43
C PRO A 125 -18.03 7.53 17.64
N ASN A 126 -18.69 8.59 18.12
CA ASN A 126 -18.50 9.92 17.59
C ASN A 126 -17.16 10.53 18.04
N ALA A 127 -16.84 11.73 17.55
CA ALA A 127 -15.56 12.39 17.81
C ALA A 127 -15.27 12.61 19.33
N ALA A 128 -16.27 12.81 20.15
CA ALA A 128 -16.10 12.94 21.60
C ALA A 128 -15.83 11.59 22.27
N ALA A 129 -16.55 10.55 21.83
CA ALA A 129 -16.37 9.18 22.31
C ALA A 129 -15.00 8.62 21.94
N TRP A 130 -14.47 8.92 20.74
CA TRP A 130 -13.11 8.57 20.35
C TRP A 130 -12.04 9.18 21.27
N ARG A 131 -12.28 10.38 21.79
CA ARG A 131 -11.36 11.08 22.72
C ARG A 131 -11.52 10.69 24.17
N ALA A 132 -12.60 9.98 24.50
CA ALA A 132 -12.83 9.40 25.82
C ALA A 132 -12.33 7.95 25.86
N ALA A 133 -11.99 7.45 27.05
CA ALA A 133 -11.62 6.05 27.24
C ALA A 133 -12.81 5.14 26.89
N PHE A 134 -12.56 4.07 26.16
CA PHE A 134 -13.55 3.04 25.86
C PHE A 134 -13.88 2.25 27.13
N ARG A 135 -15.16 2.11 27.43
CA ARG A 135 -15.64 1.46 28.67
C ARG A 135 -16.83 0.53 28.45
N ASN A 136 -17.42 0.57 27.26
CA ASN A 136 -18.60 -0.25 26.96
C ASN A 136 -18.19 -1.71 26.68
N ASP A 137 -19.14 -2.62 26.87
CA ASP A 137 -18.96 -4.03 26.53
C ASP A 137 -18.61 -4.19 25.04
N PRO A 138 -17.46 -4.83 24.68
CA PRO A 138 -17.08 -5.01 23.28
C PRO A 138 -18.10 -5.74 22.41
N LYS A 139 -18.96 -6.55 23.02
CA LYS A 139 -20.04 -7.30 22.33
C LYS A 139 -21.36 -6.52 22.18
N GLY A 140 -21.41 -5.27 22.65
CA GLY A 140 -22.59 -4.42 22.51
C GLY A 140 -23.49 -4.42 23.74
N PHE A 141 -24.75 -4.03 23.56
CA PHE A 141 -25.73 -3.93 24.64
C PHE A 141 -26.14 -5.29 25.17
N GLY A 142 -26.20 -5.44 26.49
CA GLY A 142 -26.69 -6.63 27.19
C GLY A 142 -26.43 -6.57 28.68
N ASP A 143 -27.34 -7.16 29.48
CA ASP A 143 -27.18 -7.35 30.92
C ASP A 143 -26.41 -8.67 31.18
N ARG A 144 -25.13 -8.69 30.86
CA ARG A 144 -24.25 -9.82 31.09
C ARG A 144 -22.98 -9.38 31.83
N GLU A 145 -22.43 -10.28 32.59
CA GLU A 145 -21.09 -10.07 33.14
C GLU A 145 -20.02 -10.19 32.05
N LEU A 146 -19.05 -9.28 32.07
CA LEU A 146 -17.90 -9.32 31.17
C LEU A 146 -17.06 -10.57 31.47
N THR A 147 -16.78 -11.35 30.45
CA THR A 147 -15.81 -12.43 30.56
C THR A 147 -14.38 -11.90 30.60
N GLU A 148 -13.41 -12.73 30.99
CA GLU A 148 -11.99 -12.33 30.90
C GLU A 148 -11.52 -12.00 29.47
N GLU A 149 -12.12 -12.66 28.47
CA GLU A 149 -11.88 -12.38 27.06
C GLU A 149 -12.41 -11.00 26.68
N ASP A 150 -13.63 -10.65 27.11
CA ASP A 150 -14.22 -9.33 26.85
C ASP A 150 -13.41 -8.20 27.51
N ALA A 151 -12.91 -8.44 28.73
CA ALA A 151 -12.05 -7.49 29.42
C ALA A 151 -10.71 -7.28 28.70
N ARG A 152 -10.12 -8.35 28.15
CA ARG A 152 -8.92 -8.23 27.28
C ARG A 152 -9.21 -7.46 26.01
N ASN A 153 -10.27 -7.82 25.29
CA ASN A 153 -10.65 -7.13 24.07
C ASN A 153 -10.93 -5.63 24.30
N LEU A 154 -11.55 -5.27 25.42
CA LEU A 154 -11.74 -3.87 25.79
C LEU A 154 -10.42 -3.15 26.08
N SER A 155 -9.52 -3.81 26.80
CA SER A 155 -8.18 -3.30 27.10
C SER A 155 -7.37 -3.07 25.81
N ASP A 156 -7.42 -4.02 24.87
CA ASP A 156 -6.72 -3.97 23.59
C ASP A 156 -7.29 -2.85 22.69
N ALA A 157 -8.62 -2.74 22.62
CA ALA A 157 -9.26 -1.65 21.90
C ALA A 157 -8.91 -0.27 22.48
N GLU A 158 -8.88 -0.14 23.81
CA GLU A 158 -8.52 1.11 24.49
C GLU A 158 -7.05 1.47 24.29
N LYS A 159 -6.14 0.50 24.33
CA LYS A 159 -4.72 0.71 24.06
C LYS A 159 -4.52 1.24 22.63
N ALA A 160 -5.14 0.59 21.63
CA ALA A 160 -5.08 1.01 20.25
C ALA A 160 -5.69 2.40 20.05
N ARG A 161 -6.88 2.65 20.64
CA ARG A 161 -7.52 3.97 20.61
C ARG A 161 -6.59 5.05 21.17
N ALA A 162 -6.03 4.83 22.35
CA ALA A 162 -5.21 5.82 23.02
C ALA A 162 -3.96 6.17 22.21
N LEU A 163 -3.26 5.18 21.66
CA LEU A 163 -2.10 5.39 20.80
C LEU A 163 -2.46 6.25 19.59
N LEU A 164 -3.49 5.86 18.84
CA LEU A 164 -3.84 6.49 17.57
C LEU A 164 -4.44 7.89 17.76
N VAL A 165 -5.37 8.06 18.70
CA VAL A 165 -6.02 9.37 18.96
C VAL A 165 -5.01 10.38 19.51
N ASN A 166 -4.13 9.98 20.42
CA ASN A 166 -3.11 10.86 20.95
C ASN A 166 -2.15 11.34 19.86
N ALA A 167 -1.70 10.43 18.97
CA ALA A 167 -0.85 10.78 17.85
C ALA A 167 -1.56 11.73 16.86
N ALA A 168 -2.83 11.45 16.53
CA ALA A 168 -3.62 12.26 15.61
C ALA A 168 -3.87 13.68 16.17
N ASP A 169 -4.26 13.79 17.45
CA ASP A 169 -4.52 15.10 18.08
C ASP A 169 -3.22 15.91 18.28
N ALA A 170 -2.10 15.24 18.59
CA ALA A 170 -0.78 15.88 18.63
C ALA A 170 -0.34 16.39 17.26
N LEU A 171 -0.50 15.59 16.20
CA LEU A 171 -0.23 16.01 14.83
C LEU A 171 -1.08 17.21 14.45
N ARG A 172 -2.40 17.12 14.65
CA ARG A 172 -3.34 18.21 14.34
C ARG A 172 -2.95 19.53 14.99
N SER A 173 -2.45 19.51 16.24
CA SER A 173 -2.00 20.71 16.94
C SER A 173 -0.73 21.30 16.32
N LYS A 174 0.21 20.44 15.90
CA LYS A 174 1.51 20.83 15.31
C LYS A 174 1.37 21.44 13.91
N VAL A 175 0.40 20.92 13.10
CA VAL A 175 0.24 21.37 11.69
C VAL A 175 -0.72 22.55 11.54
N ARG A 176 -1.33 23.03 12.60
CA ARG A 176 -2.24 24.16 12.56
C ARG A 176 -1.48 25.45 12.23
N ASN A 177 -1.79 26.08 11.10
CA ASN A 177 -1.11 27.25 10.55
C ASN A 177 0.42 27.05 10.34
N ALA A 178 0.82 25.81 10.06
CA ALA A 178 2.21 25.46 9.80
C ALA A 178 2.57 25.72 8.33
N ASN A 179 3.85 25.89 8.04
CA ASN A 179 4.37 25.84 6.68
C ASN A 179 4.61 24.39 6.22
N ALA A 180 4.90 24.19 4.95
CA ALA A 180 5.05 22.87 4.38
C ALA A 180 6.17 22.05 5.03
N GLU A 181 7.30 22.69 5.35
CA GLU A 181 8.41 22.03 6.06
C GLU A 181 7.97 21.51 7.44
N ALA A 182 7.24 22.35 8.19
CA ALA A 182 6.76 21.97 9.52
C ALA A 182 5.72 20.84 9.45
N ILE A 183 4.86 20.80 8.40
CA ILE A 183 3.91 19.72 8.18
C ILE A 183 4.67 18.41 7.88
N SER A 184 5.63 18.41 6.94
CA SER A 184 6.46 17.24 6.62
C SER A 184 7.17 16.70 7.86
N ARG A 185 7.80 17.59 8.62
CA ARG A 185 8.50 17.23 9.86
C ARG A 185 7.54 16.65 10.91
N ALA A 186 6.36 17.24 11.07
CA ALA A 186 5.36 16.76 12.02
C ALA A 186 4.83 15.38 11.65
N LEU A 187 4.62 15.10 10.34
CA LEU A 187 4.24 13.78 9.83
C LEU A 187 5.31 12.73 10.10
N TYR A 188 6.57 13.02 9.77
CA TYR A 188 7.68 12.12 10.04
C TYR A 188 7.79 11.76 11.53
N PHE A 189 7.75 12.75 12.43
CA PHE A 189 7.80 12.49 13.86
C PHE A 189 6.57 11.74 14.37
N CYS A 190 5.39 12.00 13.81
CA CYS A 190 4.18 11.25 14.16
C CYS A 190 4.29 9.78 13.78
N LEU A 191 4.77 9.47 12.56
CA LEU A 191 5.04 8.09 12.13
C LEU A 191 6.04 7.40 13.05
N ARG A 192 7.10 8.09 13.44
CA ARG A 192 8.11 7.55 14.36
C ARG A 192 7.55 7.33 15.77
N GLU A 193 6.73 8.24 16.31
CA GLU A 193 6.04 8.06 17.58
C GLU A 193 5.04 6.89 17.57
N LEU A 194 4.48 6.57 16.40
CA LEU A 194 3.63 5.39 16.17
C LEU A 194 4.43 4.08 16.06
N GLY A 195 5.77 4.13 15.97
CA GLY A 195 6.64 2.96 15.81
C GLY A 195 6.75 2.47 14.35
N ALA A 196 6.49 3.37 13.36
CA ALA A 196 6.36 2.95 11.97
C ALA A 196 7.68 2.41 11.37
N GLU A 197 8.84 2.89 11.78
CA GLU A 197 10.13 2.41 11.29
C GLU A 197 10.39 0.95 11.69
N GLU A 198 10.14 0.61 12.94
CA GLU A 198 10.29 -0.74 13.48
C GLU A 198 9.27 -1.70 12.88
N GLN A 199 8.02 -1.26 12.73
CA GLN A 199 6.96 -2.06 12.13
C GLN A 199 7.22 -2.30 10.64
N GLN A 200 7.68 -1.30 9.91
CA GLN A 200 8.08 -1.44 8.51
C GLN A 200 9.23 -2.46 8.35
N ALA A 201 10.25 -2.38 9.20
CA ALA A 201 11.36 -3.33 9.17
C ALA A 201 10.87 -4.77 9.44
N ALA A 202 9.98 -4.94 10.42
CA ALA A 202 9.38 -6.24 10.73
C ALA A 202 8.53 -6.78 9.56
N GLN A 203 7.73 -5.92 8.92
CA GLN A 203 6.93 -6.29 7.73
C GLN A 203 7.82 -6.72 6.56
N VAL A 204 8.90 -6.00 6.28
CA VAL A 204 9.86 -6.35 5.22
C VAL A 204 10.45 -7.74 5.45
N GLU A 205 10.83 -8.08 6.69
CA GLU A 205 11.34 -9.41 7.02
C GLU A 205 10.26 -10.50 6.92
N ALA A 206 9.03 -10.23 7.35
CA ALA A 206 7.90 -11.15 7.18
C ALA A 206 7.57 -11.40 5.70
N ILE A 207 7.57 -10.34 4.87
CA ILE A 207 7.39 -10.45 3.42
C ILE A 207 8.55 -11.24 2.79
N ARG A 208 9.79 -11.00 3.22
CA ARG A 208 10.98 -11.75 2.76
C ARG A 208 10.83 -13.24 3.01
N ALA A 209 10.39 -13.62 4.20
CA ALA A 209 10.17 -15.01 4.57
C ALA A 209 9.03 -15.66 3.78
N ALA A 210 7.92 -14.93 3.54
CA ALA A 210 6.72 -15.46 2.91
C ALA A 210 6.75 -15.41 1.37
N ARG A 211 7.38 -14.37 0.77
CA ARG A 211 7.30 -14.07 -0.67
C ARG A 211 8.67 -13.91 -1.34
N GLY A 212 9.77 -13.97 -0.57
CA GLY A 212 11.13 -13.85 -1.07
C GLY A 212 11.66 -12.41 -1.13
N ILE A 213 12.95 -12.32 -1.48
CA ILE A 213 13.73 -11.06 -1.51
C ILE A 213 13.06 -9.97 -2.37
N PRO A 214 12.56 -10.27 -3.58
CA PRO A 214 12.02 -9.25 -4.46
C PRO A 214 10.84 -8.46 -3.89
N ALA A 215 9.90 -9.18 -3.25
CA ALA A 215 8.74 -8.55 -2.64
C ALA A 215 9.14 -7.71 -1.40
N ALA A 216 10.15 -8.16 -0.67
CA ALA A 216 10.70 -7.42 0.46
C ALA A 216 11.39 -6.11 0.03
N GLU A 217 12.17 -6.17 -1.07
CA GLU A 217 12.79 -4.98 -1.65
C GLU A 217 11.77 -3.98 -2.21
N GLU A 218 10.65 -4.47 -2.78
CA GLU A 218 9.55 -3.62 -3.22
C GLU A 218 8.93 -2.89 -2.04
N ALA A 219 8.59 -3.60 -0.95
CA ALA A 219 8.04 -2.99 0.26
C ALA A 219 9.00 -1.99 0.93
N ALA A 220 10.31 -2.26 0.93
CA ALA A 220 11.30 -1.33 1.41
C ALA A 220 11.41 -0.07 0.54
N ARG A 221 11.33 -0.22 -0.78
CA ARG A 221 11.31 0.93 -1.71
C ARG A 221 10.08 1.80 -1.55
N GLU A 222 8.90 1.21 -1.34
CA GLU A 222 7.66 1.96 -1.07
C GLU A 222 7.83 2.91 0.12
N TRP A 223 8.43 2.41 1.21
CA TRP A 223 8.73 3.23 2.38
C TRP A 223 9.69 4.39 2.04
N ASN A 224 10.81 4.06 1.40
CA ASN A 224 11.84 5.06 1.07
C ASN A 224 11.28 6.16 0.18
N VAL A 225 10.53 5.79 -0.88
CA VAL A 225 9.91 6.77 -1.78
C VAL A 225 8.95 7.69 -1.04
N VAL A 226 8.13 7.16 -0.15
CA VAL A 226 7.20 8.01 0.65
C VAL A 226 7.97 8.96 1.58
N MET A 227 9.06 8.51 2.21
CA MET A 227 9.90 9.38 3.04
C MET A 227 10.61 10.44 2.20
N GLU A 228 11.17 10.07 1.05
CA GLU A 228 11.76 11.01 0.09
C GLU A 228 10.76 12.07 -0.39
N LEU A 229 9.49 11.69 -0.61
CA LEU A 229 8.45 12.64 -0.98
C LEU A 229 8.14 13.64 0.15
N LEU A 230 8.15 13.23 1.41
CA LEU A 230 8.01 14.16 2.54
C LEU A 230 9.18 15.16 2.59
N ASP A 231 10.41 14.69 2.35
CA ASP A 231 11.60 15.53 2.29
C ASP A 231 11.54 16.47 1.07
N GLU A 232 11.07 16.00 -0.06
CA GLU A 232 10.91 16.81 -1.27
C GLU A 232 9.85 17.91 -1.07
N MET A 233 8.72 17.59 -0.46
CA MET A 233 7.69 18.56 -0.08
C MET A 233 8.27 19.64 0.85
N ALA A 234 9.04 19.25 1.86
CA ALA A 234 9.71 20.17 2.76
C ALA A 234 10.70 21.09 2.01
N ARG A 235 11.48 20.52 1.08
CA ARG A 235 12.49 21.25 0.31
C ARG A 235 11.91 22.20 -0.74
N LEU A 236 10.86 21.74 -1.49
CA LEU A 236 10.29 22.51 -2.60
C LEU A 236 9.35 23.61 -2.13
N LEU A 237 8.52 23.32 -1.14
CA LEU A 237 7.55 24.29 -0.62
C LEU A 237 8.12 25.10 0.54
N GLY A 238 9.08 24.53 1.29
CA GLY A 238 9.85 25.22 2.33
C GLY A 238 8.96 25.98 3.33
N GLU A 239 9.19 27.26 3.44
CA GLU A 239 8.48 28.14 4.36
C GLU A 239 7.09 28.59 3.86
N GLN A 240 6.64 28.11 2.69
CA GLN A 240 5.31 28.48 2.19
C GLN A 240 4.23 27.96 3.14
N THR A 241 3.36 28.86 3.55
CA THR A 241 2.18 28.50 4.33
C THR A 241 1.16 27.84 3.40
N VAL A 242 0.84 26.58 3.68
CA VAL A 242 -0.16 25.80 2.97
C VAL A 242 -1.16 25.23 3.95
N THR A 243 -2.39 25.06 3.54
CA THR A 243 -3.36 24.32 4.32
C THR A 243 -3.04 22.82 4.29
N VAL A 244 -3.49 22.06 5.28
CA VAL A 244 -3.31 20.62 5.30
C VAL A 244 -3.97 19.96 4.07
N ALA A 245 -5.09 20.52 3.59
CA ALA A 245 -5.76 20.02 2.38
C ALA A 245 -4.92 20.23 1.12
N GLU A 246 -4.36 21.42 0.92
CA GLU A 246 -3.45 21.70 -0.19
C GLU A 246 -2.19 20.82 -0.15
N TYR A 247 -1.65 20.60 1.06
CA TYR A 247 -0.52 19.70 1.25
C TYR A 247 -0.89 18.26 0.88
N GLU A 248 -2.07 17.76 1.28
CA GLU A 248 -2.57 16.43 0.93
C GLU A 248 -2.75 16.26 -0.59
N ASP A 249 -3.30 17.26 -1.26
CA ASP A 249 -3.49 17.25 -2.72
C ASP A 249 -2.16 17.18 -3.46
N LEU A 250 -1.18 18.00 -3.05
CA LEU A 250 0.17 18.01 -3.63
C LEU A 250 0.91 16.70 -3.36
N PHE A 251 0.84 16.18 -2.15
CA PHE A 251 1.40 14.88 -1.80
C PHE A 251 0.80 13.76 -2.66
N GLY A 252 -0.53 13.75 -2.83
CA GLY A 252 -1.22 12.82 -3.71
C GLY A 252 -0.81 12.92 -5.17
N LEU A 253 -0.54 14.13 -5.67
CA LEU A 253 -0.02 14.35 -7.02
C LEU A 253 1.39 13.77 -7.18
N LEU A 254 2.27 14.02 -6.21
CA LEU A 254 3.64 13.49 -6.21
C LEU A 254 3.64 11.96 -6.13
N LEU A 255 2.82 11.35 -5.27
CA LEU A 255 2.66 9.90 -5.20
C LEU A 255 2.30 9.27 -6.56
N ARG A 256 1.38 9.87 -7.30
CA ARG A 256 0.96 9.39 -8.63
C ARG A 256 2.02 9.59 -9.70
N SER A 257 2.88 10.60 -9.55
CA SER A 257 3.97 10.87 -10.49
C SER A 257 5.25 10.10 -10.18
N SER A 258 5.36 9.54 -8.97
CA SER A 258 6.52 8.76 -8.55
C SER A 258 6.49 7.36 -9.15
N ASP A 259 7.66 6.87 -9.55
CA ASP A 259 7.86 5.51 -10.05
C ASP A 259 8.76 4.75 -9.08
N LEU A 260 8.28 3.61 -8.59
CA LEU A 260 9.07 2.73 -7.70
C LEU A 260 10.25 2.07 -8.42
N GLY A 261 10.34 2.19 -9.74
CA GLY A 261 11.38 1.58 -10.55
C GLY A 261 11.39 0.06 -10.44
N HIS A 262 11.16 -0.65 -11.51
CA HIS A 262 11.23 -2.12 -11.52
C HIS A 262 12.58 -2.52 -12.12
N ILE A 263 13.49 -3.04 -11.28
CA ILE A 263 14.72 -3.67 -11.77
C ILE A 263 14.37 -5.13 -12.12
N PRO A 264 14.61 -5.58 -13.37
CA PRO A 264 14.40 -6.97 -13.74
C PRO A 264 15.19 -7.89 -12.81
N GLN A 265 14.49 -8.80 -12.13
CA GLN A 265 15.14 -9.72 -11.18
C GLN A 265 15.86 -10.89 -11.85
N THR A 266 15.51 -11.15 -13.10
CA THR A 266 16.17 -12.14 -13.94
C THR A 266 16.50 -11.51 -15.28
N LEU A 267 17.74 -11.75 -15.76
CA LEU A 267 18.15 -11.33 -17.10
C LEU A 267 17.40 -12.10 -18.22
N ASP A 268 16.72 -13.20 -17.88
CA ASP A 268 15.97 -14.04 -18.81
C ASP A 268 14.51 -14.11 -18.41
N ALA A 269 13.78 -13.02 -18.65
CA ALA A 269 12.33 -12.90 -18.41
C ALA A 269 11.60 -12.51 -19.70
N VAL A 270 10.34 -12.93 -19.83
CA VAL A 270 9.43 -12.46 -20.87
C VAL A 270 9.03 -11.02 -20.54
N VAL A 271 9.15 -10.14 -21.52
CA VAL A 271 8.81 -8.72 -21.36
C VAL A 271 7.31 -8.52 -21.65
N LEU A 272 6.57 -7.94 -20.70
CA LEU A 272 5.23 -7.39 -20.94
C LEU A 272 5.35 -5.90 -21.18
N ALA A 273 5.00 -5.44 -22.36
CA ALA A 273 5.13 -4.05 -22.76
C ALA A 273 3.87 -3.50 -23.44
N SER A 274 3.71 -2.18 -23.40
CA SER A 274 2.69 -1.48 -24.16
C SER A 274 3.13 -1.26 -25.61
N ALA A 275 2.21 -1.46 -26.55
CA ALA A 275 2.47 -1.26 -27.98
C ALA A 275 3.00 0.16 -28.32
N GLY A 276 2.64 1.17 -27.52
CA GLY A 276 3.10 2.54 -27.72
C GLY A 276 4.54 2.83 -27.26
N LYS A 277 5.12 1.94 -26.43
CA LYS A 277 6.47 2.10 -25.86
C LYS A 277 7.55 1.25 -26.55
N MET A 278 7.15 0.26 -27.34
CA MET A 278 8.11 -0.56 -28.10
C MET A 278 8.61 0.20 -29.32
N ARG A 279 9.87 0.58 -29.28
CA ARG A 279 10.62 1.10 -30.44
C ARG A 279 11.71 0.14 -30.86
#